data_0ace1563e2be3e83f083c430f460773e
#
_entry.id   0ace1563e2be3e83f083c430f460773e
#
_cell.length_a   1.000
_cell.length_b   1.000
_cell.length_c   1.000
_cell.angle_alpha   90.00
_cell.angle_beta   90.00
_cell.angle_gamma   90.00
#
_symmetry.space_group_name_H-M   'P 1'
#
loop_
_entity.id
_entity.type
_entity.pdbx_description
1 polymer ?
#
loop_
_entity_poly.entity_id
_entity_poly.type
_entity_poly.pdbx_seq_one_letter_code
_entity_poly.pdbx_strand_id
1 'polypeptide(L)'
;MPEKKGGFVSSFMDSFKKRNGAGEFRELTVDDLQSFAKFYDLRPNLTADSVPLESFLWKNYYNARAAVVFRDEEEIGLLWLYELCGEPFGAMPLCRPEDLTFCFGEIRKYFNEVLGKPLLIKLADEGAMEILDLDPKEYLIREEEDMKDYLYDGEAMRTLAGRKLHKKKNHYNSFVKTFGERWLYRPLTREDRGDVYRCLEAWRENKGEEVERHMDPEVEGIHDILNHLDQLEVKMGGVFIDGKMQAFTMGSLNKAENMAVIHIEKANPEIEGLYQVINREFLLNAFPEVTLVNREDDLGLPGLRQSKLSYNPCGYARKFLVYQKNFGRETPGEPSECV
;
A
#
# COMPACT_ATOMS: atom_id res chain seq x y z
N MET A 1 -54.81 43.46 11.99
CA MET A 1 -54.04 42.61 11.07
C MET A 1 -52.65 43.17 10.96
N PRO A 2 -51.62 42.52 11.45
CA PRO A 2 -50.24 42.81 11.06
C PRO A 2 -49.65 41.66 10.22
N GLU A 3 -48.96 42.08 9.17
CA GLU A 3 -48.27 41.28 8.16
C GLU A 3 -47.14 40.44 8.75
N LYS A 4 -47.11 39.16 8.38
CA LYS A 4 -45.95 38.31 8.50
C LYS A 4 -45.03 38.57 7.32
N LYS A 5 -43.95 39.31 7.51
CA LYS A 5 -42.76 39.33 6.65
C LYS A 5 -41.56 38.90 7.49
N GLY A 6 -40.97 37.81 7.18
CA GLY A 6 -39.70 37.37 7.82
C GLY A 6 -39.52 35.88 7.80
N GLY A 7 -39.31 35.26 6.64
CA GLY A 7 -39.07 33.84 6.54
C GLY A 7 -38.45 33.31 5.25
N PHE A 8 -38.00 34.21 4.37
CA PHE A 8 -37.50 33.78 3.03
C PHE A 8 -36.05 34.17 2.72
N VAL A 9 -35.38 34.87 3.64
CA VAL A 9 -33.99 35.33 3.38
C VAL A 9 -32.95 34.38 3.99
N SER A 10 -33.30 33.60 5.00
CA SER A 10 -32.37 32.69 5.65
C SER A 10 -32.03 31.40 4.82
N SER A 11 -33.03 30.93 4.05
CA SER A 11 -32.85 29.69 3.23
C SER A 11 -32.04 29.93 1.94
N PHE A 12 -31.92 31.20 1.48
CA PHE A 12 -31.19 31.51 0.25
C PHE A 12 -29.71 31.83 0.47
N MET A 13 -29.30 32.08 1.73
CA MET A 13 -27.88 32.33 2.05
C MET A 13 -27.12 31.05 2.39
N ASP A 14 -27.80 29.95 2.73
CA ASP A 14 -27.13 28.67 2.94
C ASP A 14 -26.75 27.95 1.63
N SER A 15 -27.29 28.35 0.49
CA SER A 15 -26.99 27.75 -0.81
C SER A 15 -25.72 28.30 -1.49
N PHE A 16 -24.96 29.22 -0.84
CA PHE A 16 -23.71 29.77 -1.35
C PHE A 16 -22.48 29.50 -0.50
N LYS A 17 -22.58 28.60 0.51
CA LYS A 17 -21.38 28.14 1.18
C LYS A 17 -20.67 27.13 0.28
N LYS A 18 -19.56 27.56 -0.32
CA LYS A 18 -18.66 26.65 -1.04
C LYS A 18 -18.25 25.50 -0.12
N ARG A 19 -18.18 24.29 -0.69
CA ARG A 19 -17.78 23.10 0.05
C ARG A 19 -16.31 23.20 0.45
N ASN A 20 -16.04 23.23 1.75
CA ASN A 20 -14.69 23.25 2.32
C ASN A 20 -14.58 22.17 3.40
N GLY A 21 -13.41 21.52 3.46
CA GLY A 21 -13.12 20.49 4.45
C GLY A 21 -13.35 19.06 3.94
N ALA A 22 -13.20 18.09 4.85
CA ALA A 22 -13.39 16.68 4.53
C ALA A 22 -14.86 16.35 4.25
N GLY A 23 -15.08 15.51 3.23
CA GLY A 23 -16.35 14.85 2.99
C GLY A 23 -16.66 13.78 4.04
N GLU A 24 -17.70 13.00 3.78
CA GLU A 24 -18.05 11.84 4.61
C GLU A 24 -17.08 10.68 4.32
N PHE A 25 -16.59 10.00 5.38
CA PHE A 25 -15.83 8.77 5.24
C PHE A 25 -16.76 7.62 4.85
N ARG A 26 -16.47 6.96 3.74
CA ARG A 26 -17.22 5.83 3.23
C ARG A 26 -16.30 4.65 2.92
N GLU A 27 -16.84 3.46 2.98
CA GLU A 27 -16.11 2.23 2.64
C GLU A 27 -15.53 2.30 1.24
N LEU A 28 -14.32 1.75 1.08
CA LEU A 28 -13.64 1.69 -0.20
C LEU A 28 -14.25 0.60 -1.09
N THR A 29 -14.67 1.01 -2.28
CA THR A 29 -15.10 0.09 -3.34
C THR A 29 -14.07 0.09 -4.49
N VAL A 30 -14.14 -0.91 -5.36
CA VAL A 30 -13.27 -0.97 -6.54
C VAL A 30 -13.53 0.22 -7.49
N ASP A 31 -14.79 0.68 -7.58
CA ASP A 31 -15.16 1.81 -8.44
C ASP A 31 -14.54 3.14 -7.97
N ASP A 32 -14.23 3.25 -6.69
CA ASP A 32 -13.58 4.44 -6.12
C ASP A 32 -12.12 4.59 -6.55
N LEU A 33 -11.42 3.48 -6.77
CA LEU A 33 -9.99 3.50 -7.07
C LEU A 33 -9.67 4.32 -8.31
N GLN A 34 -10.50 4.22 -9.33
CA GLN A 34 -10.31 4.96 -10.58
C GLN A 34 -10.43 6.47 -10.35
N SER A 35 -11.39 6.90 -9.53
CA SER A 35 -11.58 8.32 -9.17
C SER A 35 -10.52 8.84 -8.19
N PHE A 36 -9.98 7.97 -7.35
CA PHE A 36 -8.97 8.30 -6.33
C PHE A 36 -7.53 8.26 -6.87
N ALA A 37 -7.28 7.56 -7.98
CA ALA A 37 -5.94 7.42 -8.56
C ALA A 37 -5.21 8.76 -8.73
N LYS A 38 -5.93 9.82 -9.11
CA LYS A 38 -5.38 11.17 -9.29
C LYS A 38 -4.72 11.76 -8.04
N PHE A 39 -5.10 11.32 -6.83
CA PHE A 39 -4.54 11.87 -5.59
C PHE A 39 -3.17 11.25 -5.25
N TYR A 40 -2.88 10.05 -5.75
CA TYR A 40 -1.62 9.35 -5.50
C TYR A 40 -0.43 10.01 -6.20
N ASP A 41 -0.67 10.67 -7.34
CA ASP A 41 0.38 11.34 -8.13
C ASP A 41 0.64 12.81 -7.70
N LEU A 42 -0.06 13.31 -6.68
CA LEU A 42 0.00 14.73 -6.31
C LEU A 42 1.25 15.12 -5.53
N ARG A 43 1.92 14.17 -4.89
CA ARG A 43 3.13 14.39 -4.09
C ARG A 43 4.08 13.21 -4.23
N PRO A 44 5.41 13.43 -4.33
CA PRO A 44 6.39 12.36 -4.32
C PRO A 44 6.25 11.47 -3.08
N ASN A 45 6.20 10.15 -3.30
CA ASN A 45 6.12 9.18 -2.22
C ASN A 45 6.68 7.82 -2.70
N LEU A 46 7.69 7.31 -2.01
CA LEU A 46 8.38 6.07 -2.34
C LEU A 46 7.86 4.87 -1.55
N THR A 47 6.90 5.04 -0.64
CA THR A 47 6.30 3.90 0.09
C THR A 47 5.38 3.08 -0.80
N ALA A 48 5.11 1.83 -0.41
CA ALA A 48 4.12 0.99 -1.08
C ALA A 48 2.71 1.62 -1.06
N ASP A 49 2.41 2.40 -0.02
CA ASP A 49 1.14 3.13 0.13
C ASP A 49 0.91 4.23 -0.93
N SER A 50 1.89 4.46 -1.81
CA SER A 50 1.83 5.43 -2.91
C SER A 50 1.08 4.97 -4.16
N VAL A 51 0.42 3.81 -4.12
CA VAL A 51 -0.35 3.28 -5.24
C VAL A 51 -1.73 2.76 -4.80
N PRO A 52 -2.79 2.96 -5.63
CA PRO A 52 -4.15 2.57 -5.26
C PRO A 52 -4.32 1.08 -4.95
N LEU A 53 -3.53 0.21 -5.58
CA LEU A 53 -3.63 -1.23 -5.42
C LEU A 53 -3.32 -1.67 -3.99
N GLU A 54 -2.37 -1.01 -3.31
CA GLU A 54 -2.03 -1.28 -1.92
C GLU A 54 -3.22 -1.05 -0.99
N SER A 55 -3.87 0.11 -1.12
CA SER A 55 -5.07 0.42 -0.33
C SER A 55 -6.22 -0.57 -0.58
N PHE A 56 -6.33 -1.10 -1.81
CA PHE A 56 -7.35 -2.08 -2.16
C PHE A 56 -7.02 -3.49 -1.63
N LEU A 57 -5.76 -3.90 -1.70
CA LEU A 57 -5.28 -5.19 -1.20
C LEU A 57 -5.63 -5.38 0.28
N TRP A 58 -5.47 -4.34 1.09
CA TRP A 58 -5.64 -4.37 2.54
C TRP A 58 -6.98 -3.82 3.04
N LYS A 59 -7.91 -3.43 2.14
CA LYS A 59 -9.14 -2.72 2.52
C LYS A 59 -10.02 -3.45 3.53
N ASN A 60 -10.14 -4.77 3.41
CA ASN A 60 -10.96 -5.56 4.33
C ASN A 60 -10.28 -5.72 5.68
N TYR A 61 -8.98 -5.99 5.67
CA TYR A 61 -8.19 -6.16 6.90
C TYR A 61 -8.22 -4.92 7.78
N TYR A 62 -8.06 -3.74 7.16
CA TYR A 62 -8.05 -2.47 7.88
C TYR A 62 -9.40 -1.76 7.88
N ASN A 63 -10.48 -2.39 7.43
CA ASN A 63 -11.79 -1.74 7.32
C ASN A 63 -11.68 -0.34 6.71
N ALA A 64 -11.04 -0.27 5.53
CA ALA A 64 -10.63 0.98 4.89
C ALA A 64 -11.80 1.86 4.48
N ARG A 65 -11.78 3.10 4.94
CA ARG A 65 -12.73 4.16 4.55
C ARG A 65 -11.97 5.37 4.03
N ALA A 66 -12.55 6.07 3.07
CA ALA A 66 -11.94 7.23 2.47
C ALA A 66 -12.88 8.44 2.44
N ALA A 67 -12.31 9.64 2.51
CA ALA A 67 -13.03 10.89 2.35
C ALA A 67 -12.25 11.86 1.47
N VAL A 68 -12.91 12.48 0.48
CA VAL A 68 -12.32 13.53 -0.35
C VAL A 68 -12.32 14.85 0.41
N VAL A 69 -11.23 15.59 0.34
CA VAL A 69 -11.10 16.94 0.91
C VAL A 69 -11.38 17.98 -0.16
N PHE A 70 -12.17 18.95 0.19
CA PHE A 70 -12.56 20.06 -0.69
C PHE A 70 -12.02 21.39 -0.18
N ARG A 71 -11.62 22.26 -1.11
CA ARG A 71 -11.37 23.69 -0.88
C ARG A 71 -12.02 24.47 -2.01
N ASP A 72 -12.94 25.38 -1.67
CA ASP A 72 -13.72 26.17 -2.64
C ASP A 72 -14.40 25.32 -3.74
N GLU A 73 -14.93 24.13 -3.36
CA GLU A 73 -15.55 23.10 -4.21
C GLU A 73 -14.56 22.27 -5.05
N GLU A 74 -13.28 22.60 -5.06
CA GLU A 74 -12.25 21.82 -5.71
C GLU A 74 -11.81 20.63 -4.82
N GLU A 75 -11.64 19.45 -5.42
CA GLU A 75 -11.12 18.27 -4.77
C GLU A 75 -9.59 18.37 -4.67
N ILE A 76 -9.07 18.62 -3.47
CA ILE A 76 -7.65 18.89 -3.24
C ILE A 76 -6.89 17.73 -2.58
N GLY A 77 -7.59 16.73 -2.05
CA GLY A 77 -6.92 15.62 -1.38
C GLY A 77 -7.85 14.47 -1.01
N LEU A 78 -7.24 13.39 -0.58
CA LEU A 78 -7.90 12.17 -0.11
C LEU A 78 -7.38 11.81 1.27
N LEU A 79 -8.29 11.52 2.19
CA LEU A 79 -8.01 11.03 3.55
C LEU A 79 -8.37 9.55 3.65
N TRP A 80 -7.54 8.81 4.35
CA TRP A 80 -7.79 7.43 4.70
C TRP A 80 -8.08 7.29 6.19
N LEU A 81 -9.08 6.50 6.53
CA LEU A 81 -9.41 6.06 7.87
C LEU A 81 -9.43 4.54 7.86
N TYR A 82 -8.64 3.97 8.72
CA TYR A 82 -8.48 2.54 8.95
C TYR A 82 -8.89 2.17 10.36
N GLU A 83 -9.13 0.91 10.59
CA GLU A 83 -9.41 0.35 11.92
C GLU A 83 -8.70 -0.99 12.07
N LEU A 84 -8.00 -1.18 13.17
CA LEU A 84 -7.40 -2.46 13.53
C LEU A 84 -7.68 -2.75 15.00
N CYS A 85 -8.21 -3.94 15.33
CA CYS A 85 -8.60 -4.33 16.69
C CYS A 85 -9.57 -3.34 17.37
N GLY A 86 -10.43 -2.66 16.61
CA GLY A 86 -11.36 -1.64 17.11
C GLY A 86 -10.72 -0.26 17.36
N GLU A 87 -9.43 -0.07 17.05
CA GLU A 87 -8.77 1.21 17.16
C GLU A 87 -8.63 1.88 15.78
N PRO A 88 -9.19 3.10 15.62
CA PRO A 88 -9.07 3.85 14.38
C PRO A 88 -7.69 4.49 14.25
N PHE A 89 -7.16 4.51 13.03
CA PHE A 89 -5.98 5.27 12.66
C PHE A 89 -6.12 5.83 11.24
N GLY A 90 -5.40 6.88 10.93
CA GLY A 90 -5.34 7.44 9.59
C GLY A 90 -4.04 7.09 8.90
N ALA A 91 -4.01 7.28 7.57
CA ALA A 91 -2.77 7.41 6.82
C ALA A 91 -2.46 8.89 6.54
N MET A 92 -1.25 9.16 6.04
CA MET A 92 -0.90 10.51 5.61
C MET A 92 -1.78 10.93 4.43
N PRO A 93 -2.34 12.16 4.43
CA PRO A 93 -3.19 12.62 3.34
C PRO A 93 -2.51 12.58 1.98
N LEU A 94 -3.25 12.13 0.97
CA LEU A 94 -2.82 12.17 -0.43
C LEU A 94 -3.28 13.49 -1.05
N CYS A 95 -2.36 14.43 -1.19
CA CYS A 95 -2.63 15.77 -1.70
C CYS A 95 -1.32 16.44 -2.17
N ARG A 96 -1.42 17.62 -2.75
CA ARG A 96 -0.24 18.42 -3.08
C ARG A 96 0.51 18.88 -1.83
N PRO A 97 1.82 19.16 -1.91
CA PRO A 97 2.60 19.68 -0.78
C PRO A 97 1.97 20.90 -0.11
N GLU A 98 1.49 21.86 -0.89
CA GLU A 98 0.85 23.09 -0.42
C GLU A 98 -0.49 22.88 0.30
N ASP A 99 -1.15 21.74 0.07
CA ASP A 99 -2.43 21.40 0.69
C ASP A 99 -2.27 20.50 1.91
N LEU A 100 -1.07 19.97 2.16
CA LEU A 100 -0.85 18.91 3.14
C LEU A 100 -1.22 19.36 4.56
N THR A 101 -0.82 20.58 4.97
CA THR A 101 -1.15 21.10 6.30
C THR A 101 -2.67 21.23 6.50
N PHE A 102 -3.40 21.64 5.47
CA PHE A 102 -4.86 21.75 5.52
C PHE A 102 -5.50 20.34 5.63
N CYS A 103 -5.12 19.42 4.75
CA CYS A 103 -5.66 18.05 4.75
C CYS A 103 -5.33 17.31 6.04
N PHE A 104 -4.13 17.49 6.61
CA PHE A 104 -3.75 16.96 7.91
C PHE A 104 -4.59 17.58 9.04
N GLY A 105 -4.92 18.87 8.94
CA GLY A 105 -5.86 19.52 9.87
C GLY A 105 -7.24 18.90 9.83
N GLU A 106 -7.75 18.56 8.65
CA GLU A 106 -9.08 17.96 8.47
C GLU A 106 -9.17 16.54 9.05
N ILE A 107 -8.15 15.68 8.86
CA ILE A 107 -8.16 14.36 9.49
C ILE A 107 -8.01 14.47 11.01
N ARG A 108 -7.17 15.39 11.51
CA ARG A 108 -7.06 15.66 12.95
C ARG A 108 -8.39 16.11 13.54
N LYS A 109 -9.08 17.02 12.85
CA LYS A 109 -10.41 17.49 13.26
C LYS A 109 -11.43 16.35 13.32
N TYR A 110 -11.44 15.47 12.33
CA TYR A 110 -12.30 14.29 12.35
C TYR A 110 -12.03 13.39 13.56
N PHE A 111 -10.77 13.10 13.85
CA PHE A 111 -10.41 12.32 15.04
C PHE A 111 -10.87 13.00 16.34
N ASN A 112 -10.62 14.31 16.48
CA ASN A 112 -10.88 15.02 17.70
C ASN A 112 -12.39 15.31 17.90
N GLU A 113 -13.10 15.77 16.86
CA GLU A 113 -14.47 16.27 16.98
C GLU A 113 -15.53 15.17 16.71
N VAL A 114 -15.23 14.20 15.82
CA VAL A 114 -16.19 13.16 15.46
C VAL A 114 -15.95 11.87 16.24
N LEU A 115 -14.69 11.40 16.28
CA LEU A 115 -14.35 10.17 17.00
C LEU A 115 -14.11 10.40 18.50
N GLY A 116 -13.87 11.64 18.94
CA GLY A 116 -13.53 11.96 20.33
C GLY A 116 -12.19 11.35 20.77
N LYS A 117 -11.28 11.11 19.83
CA LYS A 117 -9.99 10.46 20.06
C LYS A 117 -8.82 11.35 19.63
N PRO A 118 -7.60 11.15 20.19
CA PRO A 118 -6.39 11.77 19.66
C PRO A 118 -6.10 11.26 18.25
N LEU A 119 -5.51 12.09 17.40
CA LEU A 119 -5.07 11.66 16.08
C LEU A 119 -3.98 10.60 16.20
N LEU A 120 -4.14 9.50 15.48
CA LEU A 120 -3.12 8.49 15.23
C LEU A 120 -2.96 8.33 13.71
N ILE A 121 -1.77 8.62 13.20
CA ILE A 121 -1.39 8.29 11.81
C ILE A 121 -0.37 7.17 11.89
N LYS A 122 -0.57 6.12 11.10
CA LYS A 122 0.42 5.06 10.87
C LYS A 122 0.99 5.18 9.46
N LEU A 123 2.19 4.68 9.27
CA LEU A 123 2.87 4.59 7.97
C LEU A 123 3.04 5.95 7.27
N ALA A 124 3.20 7.04 8.04
CA ALA A 124 3.46 8.36 7.49
C ALA A 124 4.79 8.36 6.72
N ASP A 125 4.78 8.83 5.48
CA ASP A 125 5.99 8.91 4.64
C ASP A 125 6.90 10.07 5.06
N GLU A 126 8.21 9.91 4.84
CA GLU A 126 9.24 10.86 5.23
C GLU A 126 9.04 12.25 4.59
N GLY A 127 8.65 12.31 3.30
CA GLY A 127 8.44 13.58 2.62
C GLY A 127 7.27 14.40 3.19
N ALA A 128 6.20 13.73 3.63
CA ALA A 128 5.11 14.42 4.33
C ALA A 128 5.55 14.91 5.71
N MET A 129 6.36 14.14 6.43
CA MET A 129 6.89 14.54 7.75
C MET A 129 7.77 15.78 7.65
N GLU A 130 8.61 15.87 6.61
CA GLU A 130 9.44 17.04 6.36
C GLU A 130 8.61 18.30 6.06
N ILE A 131 7.52 18.16 5.27
CA ILE A 131 6.64 19.29 4.92
C ILE A 131 5.85 19.78 6.12
N LEU A 132 5.33 18.86 6.95
CA LEU A 132 4.48 19.21 8.10
C LEU A 132 5.26 19.81 9.25
N ASP A 133 6.53 19.47 9.42
CA ASP A 133 7.41 19.93 10.52
C ASP A 133 6.68 19.98 11.88
N LEU A 134 6.08 18.83 12.26
CA LEU A 134 5.17 18.74 13.40
C LEU A 134 5.89 19.04 14.72
N ASP A 135 5.30 19.93 15.55
CA ASP A 135 5.86 20.26 16.88
C ASP A 135 5.92 19.03 17.78
N PRO A 136 7.12 18.62 18.26
CA PRO A 136 7.28 17.50 19.18
C PRO A 136 6.57 17.68 20.54
N LYS A 137 6.14 18.90 20.88
CA LYS A 137 5.31 19.15 22.06
C LYS A 137 3.87 18.69 21.88
N GLU A 138 3.37 18.76 20.63
CA GLU A 138 2.00 18.37 20.28
C GLU A 138 1.92 16.92 19.80
N TYR A 139 2.99 16.39 19.19
CA TYR A 139 3.01 15.06 18.60
C TYR A 139 4.14 14.19 19.13
N LEU A 140 3.88 12.90 19.32
CA LEU A 140 4.88 11.84 19.39
C LEU A 140 5.13 11.37 17.94
N ILE A 141 6.39 11.39 17.54
CA ILE A 141 6.82 10.90 16.23
C ILE A 141 7.80 9.77 16.47
N ARG A 142 7.54 8.60 15.89
CA ARG A 142 8.39 7.42 16.02
C ARG A 142 8.60 6.79 14.65
N GLU A 143 9.82 6.52 14.27
CA GLU A 143 10.13 5.75 13.07
C GLU A 143 9.75 4.29 13.30
N GLU A 144 9.03 3.71 12.34
CA GLU A 144 8.58 2.31 12.34
C GLU A 144 9.60 1.47 11.55
N GLU A 145 10.69 1.08 12.23
CA GLU A 145 11.83 0.39 11.61
C GLU A 145 11.47 -0.91 10.88
N ASP A 146 10.47 -1.64 11.36
CA ASP A 146 10.03 -2.91 10.79
C ASP A 146 9.07 -2.72 9.61
N MET A 147 8.54 -1.51 9.42
CA MET A 147 7.57 -1.16 8.39
C MET A 147 8.17 -0.36 7.24
N LYS A 148 9.47 -0.07 7.25
CA LYS A 148 10.14 0.63 6.14
C LYS A 148 10.22 -0.25 4.90
N ASP A 149 9.91 0.31 3.73
CA ASP A 149 9.98 -0.42 2.49
C ASP A 149 11.42 -0.51 1.95
N TYR A 150 11.73 -1.65 1.37
CA TYR A 150 13.01 -1.93 0.74
C TYR A 150 13.01 -1.48 -0.73
N LEU A 151 13.90 -0.55 -1.05
CA LEU A 151 14.06 0.00 -2.39
C LEU A 151 15.26 -0.60 -3.10
N TYR A 152 15.09 -0.95 -4.37
CA TYR A 152 16.12 -1.58 -5.18
C TYR A 152 16.27 -0.86 -6.52
N ASP A 153 17.51 -0.86 -7.04
CA ASP A 153 17.77 -0.40 -8.39
C ASP A 153 17.11 -1.31 -9.43
N GLY A 154 16.29 -0.73 -10.30
CA GLY A 154 15.49 -1.48 -11.27
C GLY A 154 16.32 -2.27 -12.26
N GLU A 155 17.43 -1.71 -12.77
CA GLU A 155 18.33 -2.39 -13.71
C GLU A 155 19.07 -3.55 -13.02
N ALA A 156 19.57 -3.32 -11.80
CA ALA A 156 20.24 -4.36 -11.04
C ALA A 156 19.32 -5.56 -10.77
N MET A 157 18.05 -5.31 -10.44
CA MET A 157 17.06 -6.36 -10.21
C MET A 157 16.72 -7.14 -11.49
N ARG A 158 16.57 -6.47 -12.63
CA ARG A 158 16.31 -7.11 -13.92
C ARG A 158 17.48 -7.93 -14.44
N THR A 159 18.71 -7.47 -14.24
CA THR A 159 19.90 -8.11 -14.80
C THR A 159 20.58 -9.08 -13.86
N LEU A 160 20.36 -8.95 -12.56
CA LEU A 160 21.11 -9.61 -11.49
C LEU A 160 22.62 -9.44 -11.67
N ALA A 161 23.04 -8.30 -12.21
CA ALA A 161 24.43 -8.00 -12.51
C ALA A 161 25.19 -7.50 -11.27
N GLY A 162 26.50 -7.62 -11.34
CA GLY A 162 27.41 -7.14 -10.30
C GLY A 162 27.70 -8.13 -9.18
N ARG A 163 28.78 -7.84 -8.44
CA ARG A 163 29.32 -8.72 -7.39
C ARG A 163 28.29 -8.98 -6.26
N LYS A 164 27.50 -7.99 -5.93
CA LYS A 164 26.53 -8.06 -4.81
C LYS A 164 25.39 -9.04 -5.10
N LEU A 165 24.97 -9.16 -6.37
CA LEU A 165 23.86 -10.03 -6.79
C LEU A 165 24.34 -11.37 -7.41
N HIS A 166 25.64 -11.64 -7.39
CA HIS A 166 26.22 -12.86 -7.98
C HIS A 166 25.56 -14.16 -7.45
N LYS A 167 25.28 -14.24 -6.15
CA LYS A 167 24.58 -15.41 -5.59
C LYS A 167 23.18 -15.56 -6.17
N LYS A 168 22.44 -14.46 -6.32
CA LYS A 168 21.09 -14.47 -6.90
C LYS A 168 21.13 -14.91 -8.35
N LYS A 169 22.10 -14.41 -9.12
CA LYS A 169 22.34 -14.82 -10.50
C LYS A 169 22.69 -16.32 -10.61
N ASN A 170 23.47 -16.84 -9.67
CA ASN A 170 23.78 -18.28 -9.64
C ASN A 170 22.55 -19.13 -9.41
N HIS A 171 21.66 -18.77 -8.46
CA HIS A 171 20.41 -19.48 -8.25
C HIS A 171 19.51 -19.42 -9.48
N TYR A 172 19.39 -18.26 -10.12
CA TYR A 172 18.67 -18.12 -11.38
C TYR A 172 19.25 -19.04 -12.47
N ASN A 173 20.57 -19.02 -12.68
CA ASN A 173 21.23 -19.83 -13.70
C ASN A 173 21.11 -21.35 -13.38
N SER A 174 21.18 -21.73 -12.12
CA SER A 174 20.96 -23.11 -11.67
C SER A 174 19.56 -23.59 -12.01
N PHE A 175 18.55 -22.78 -11.73
CA PHE A 175 17.16 -23.05 -12.09
C PHE A 175 17.02 -23.25 -13.61
N VAL A 176 17.48 -22.29 -14.40
CA VAL A 176 17.40 -22.35 -15.88
C VAL A 176 18.08 -23.62 -16.41
N LYS A 177 19.25 -23.98 -15.87
CA LYS A 177 19.95 -25.21 -16.26
C LYS A 177 19.19 -26.48 -15.86
N THR A 178 18.56 -26.48 -14.67
CA THR A 178 17.84 -27.66 -14.16
C THR A 178 16.57 -27.95 -14.93
N PHE A 179 15.82 -26.91 -15.29
CA PHE A 179 14.53 -27.05 -15.93
C PHE A 179 14.56 -26.95 -17.46
N GLY A 180 15.60 -26.30 -18.05
CA GLY A 180 15.77 -26.22 -19.51
C GLY A 180 14.52 -25.67 -20.20
N GLU A 181 13.97 -26.42 -21.14
CA GLU A 181 12.75 -26.06 -21.89
C GLU A 181 11.44 -26.40 -21.14
N ARG A 182 11.54 -26.98 -19.95
CA ARG A 182 10.37 -27.40 -19.14
C ARG A 182 9.69 -26.26 -18.40
N TRP A 183 10.32 -25.09 -18.30
CA TRP A 183 9.77 -23.93 -17.63
C TRP A 183 9.43 -22.82 -18.60
N LEU A 184 8.45 -22.01 -18.22
CA LEU A 184 7.98 -20.84 -18.96
C LEU A 184 7.57 -19.76 -17.97
N TYR A 185 8.02 -18.52 -18.19
CA TYR A 185 7.40 -17.32 -17.64
C TYR A 185 6.41 -16.75 -18.64
N ARG A 186 5.27 -16.27 -18.16
CA ARG A 186 4.37 -15.44 -18.96
C ARG A 186 3.57 -14.47 -18.08
N PRO A 187 3.12 -13.33 -18.66
CA PRO A 187 2.10 -12.50 -18.03
C PRO A 187 0.85 -13.33 -17.75
N LEU A 188 0.16 -13.00 -16.65
CA LEU A 188 -1.10 -13.63 -16.27
C LEU A 188 -2.27 -12.71 -16.61
N THR A 189 -3.40 -13.31 -16.88
CA THR A 189 -4.66 -12.68 -17.20
C THR A 189 -5.76 -13.20 -16.29
N ARG A 190 -6.99 -12.70 -16.47
CA ARG A 190 -8.17 -13.21 -15.77
C ARG A 190 -8.42 -14.71 -15.96
N GLU A 191 -8.01 -15.25 -17.11
CA GLU A 191 -8.16 -16.68 -17.41
C GLU A 191 -7.31 -17.56 -16.51
N ASP A 192 -6.21 -17.02 -15.99
CA ASP A 192 -5.26 -17.73 -15.12
C ASP A 192 -5.68 -17.76 -13.64
N ARG A 193 -6.80 -17.12 -13.29
CA ARG A 193 -7.26 -17.02 -11.89
C ARG A 193 -7.30 -18.36 -11.17
N GLY A 194 -7.77 -19.41 -11.87
CA GLY A 194 -7.79 -20.77 -11.29
C GLY A 194 -6.41 -21.35 -11.00
N ASP A 195 -5.41 -21.03 -11.83
CA ASP A 195 -4.02 -21.45 -11.59
C ASP A 195 -3.39 -20.68 -10.42
N VAL A 196 -3.67 -19.38 -10.31
CA VAL A 196 -3.22 -18.56 -9.18
C VAL A 196 -3.78 -19.08 -7.86
N TYR A 197 -5.07 -19.41 -7.79
CA TYR A 197 -5.68 -20.01 -6.59
C TYR A 197 -5.01 -21.31 -6.21
N ARG A 198 -4.78 -22.23 -7.17
CA ARG A 198 -4.11 -23.51 -6.89
C ARG A 198 -2.67 -23.32 -6.41
N CYS A 199 -1.94 -22.36 -7.01
CA CYS A 199 -0.58 -22.05 -6.59
C CYS A 199 -0.54 -21.45 -5.18
N LEU A 200 -1.48 -20.58 -4.84
CA LEU A 200 -1.62 -19.96 -3.54
C LEU A 200 -1.93 -21.01 -2.45
N GLU A 201 -2.88 -21.91 -2.71
CA GLU A 201 -3.22 -22.99 -1.78
C GLU A 201 -2.03 -23.93 -1.55
N ALA A 202 -1.33 -24.35 -2.61
CA ALA A 202 -0.13 -25.18 -2.47
C ALA A 202 0.98 -24.47 -1.67
N TRP A 203 1.14 -23.16 -1.85
CA TRP A 203 2.08 -22.37 -1.07
C TRP A 203 1.70 -22.33 0.42
N ARG A 204 0.40 -22.18 0.74
CA ARG A 204 -0.11 -22.19 2.12
C ARG A 204 0.10 -23.55 2.80
N GLU A 205 -0.19 -24.65 2.11
CA GLU A 205 0.02 -26.01 2.63
C GLU A 205 1.49 -26.26 3.03
N ASN A 206 2.44 -25.67 2.28
CA ASN A 206 3.87 -25.79 2.59
C ASN A 206 4.32 -24.93 3.78
N LYS A 207 3.53 -23.96 4.24
CA LYS A 207 3.85 -23.13 5.41
C LYS A 207 3.50 -23.77 6.77
N GLY A 208 2.75 -24.88 6.78
CA GLY A 208 2.37 -25.59 8.00
C GLY A 208 1.15 -25.01 8.72
N GLU A 209 0.79 -25.59 9.86
CA GLU A 209 -0.45 -25.37 10.61
C GLU A 209 -0.61 -23.97 11.23
N GLU A 210 0.40 -23.10 11.17
CA GLU A 210 0.37 -21.74 11.76
C GLU A 210 -0.53 -20.74 11.03
N VAL A 211 -1.03 -21.08 9.83
CA VAL A 211 -1.93 -20.20 9.08
C VAL A 211 -3.34 -20.77 9.14
N GLU A 212 -4.18 -20.22 10.01
CA GLU A 212 -5.61 -20.50 9.99
C GLU A 212 -6.21 -20.12 8.62
N ARG A 213 -6.71 -21.13 7.90
CA ARG A 213 -7.14 -21.04 6.48
C ARG A 213 -8.16 -19.94 6.17
N HIS A 214 -8.82 -19.41 7.17
CA HIS A 214 -9.94 -18.46 7.01
C HIS A 214 -9.62 -17.02 7.42
N MET A 215 -8.41 -16.72 7.91
CA MET A 215 -8.06 -15.43 8.49
C MET A 215 -6.72 -14.87 7.99
N ASP A 216 -6.26 -15.29 6.81
CA ASP A 216 -5.08 -14.67 6.20
C ASP A 216 -5.52 -13.44 5.37
N PRO A 217 -5.30 -12.22 5.88
CA PRO A 217 -5.76 -10.99 5.23
C PRO A 217 -5.17 -10.80 3.82
N GLU A 218 -3.92 -11.24 3.63
CA GLU A 218 -3.27 -11.16 2.32
C GLU A 218 -3.98 -12.06 1.29
N VAL A 219 -4.41 -13.25 1.70
CA VAL A 219 -5.14 -14.17 0.83
C VAL A 219 -6.50 -13.59 0.43
N GLU A 220 -7.20 -12.98 1.37
CA GLU A 220 -8.47 -12.29 1.09
C GLU A 220 -8.26 -11.16 0.08
N GLY A 221 -7.23 -10.33 0.28
CA GLY A 221 -6.89 -9.26 -0.65
C GLY A 221 -6.50 -9.77 -2.04
N ILE A 222 -5.74 -10.86 -2.14
CA ILE A 222 -5.43 -11.53 -3.42
C ILE A 222 -6.71 -11.99 -4.12
N HIS A 223 -7.65 -12.60 -3.39
CA HIS A 223 -8.94 -13.01 -3.95
C HIS A 223 -9.74 -11.82 -4.47
N ASP A 224 -9.75 -10.71 -3.74
CA ASP A 224 -10.42 -9.47 -4.17
C ASP A 224 -9.80 -8.90 -5.44
N ILE A 225 -8.47 -8.84 -5.52
CA ILE A 225 -7.77 -8.41 -6.74
C ILE A 225 -8.14 -9.32 -7.92
N LEU A 226 -8.11 -10.63 -7.75
CA LEU A 226 -8.43 -11.59 -8.81
C LEU A 226 -9.89 -11.50 -9.29
N ASN A 227 -10.81 -11.07 -8.43
CA ASN A 227 -12.20 -10.85 -8.79
C ASN A 227 -12.44 -9.55 -9.56
N HIS A 228 -11.53 -8.57 -9.45
CA HIS A 228 -11.69 -7.22 -10.00
C HIS A 228 -10.58 -6.84 -11.01
N LEU A 229 -9.87 -7.81 -11.60
CA LEU A 229 -8.72 -7.58 -12.50
C LEU A 229 -9.01 -6.59 -13.63
N ASP A 230 -10.25 -6.58 -14.16
CA ASP A 230 -10.63 -5.69 -15.26
C ASP A 230 -10.77 -4.21 -14.82
N GLN A 231 -10.83 -3.95 -13.53
CA GLN A 231 -11.04 -2.63 -12.93
C GLN A 231 -9.77 -2.08 -12.23
N LEU A 232 -8.73 -2.92 -12.09
CA LEU A 232 -7.51 -2.59 -11.34
C LEU A 232 -6.31 -2.40 -12.27
N GLU A 233 -5.49 -1.38 -12.00
CA GLU A 233 -4.17 -1.21 -12.62
C GLU A 233 -3.15 -2.16 -11.95
N VAL A 234 -3.27 -3.46 -12.20
CA VAL A 234 -2.39 -4.50 -11.69
C VAL A 234 -1.70 -5.24 -12.85
N LYS A 235 -0.41 -5.51 -12.71
CA LYS A 235 0.33 -6.44 -13.57
C LYS A 235 0.56 -7.73 -12.81
N MET A 236 0.45 -8.84 -13.52
CA MET A 236 0.64 -10.16 -12.94
C MET A 236 1.57 -11.01 -13.82
N GLY A 237 2.37 -11.85 -13.20
CA GLY A 237 3.25 -12.78 -13.89
C GLY A 237 3.29 -14.15 -13.20
N GLY A 238 3.51 -15.20 -13.98
CA GLY A 238 3.61 -16.55 -13.47
C GLY A 238 4.73 -17.36 -14.08
N VAL A 239 5.32 -18.24 -13.28
CA VAL A 239 6.28 -19.26 -13.74
C VAL A 239 5.63 -20.63 -13.71
N PHE A 240 5.67 -21.30 -14.84
CA PHE A 240 5.14 -22.63 -15.05
C PHE A 240 6.29 -23.62 -15.24
N ILE A 241 6.18 -24.81 -14.66
CA ILE A 241 7.09 -25.94 -14.87
C ILE A 241 6.22 -27.14 -15.23
N ASP A 242 6.52 -27.79 -16.36
CA ASP A 242 5.74 -28.90 -16.90
C ASP A 242 4.23 -28.58 -16.99
N GLY A 243 3.90 -27.33 -17.36
CA GLY A 243 2.54 -26.84 -17.50
C GLY A 243 1.80 -26.49 -16.20
N LYS A 244 2.42 -26.66 -15.03
CA LYS A 244 1.85 -26.26 -13.73
C LYS A 244 2.47 -24.96 -13.25
N MET A 245 1.63 -24.03 -12.79
CA MET A 245 2.10 -22.81 -12.13
C MET A 245 2.79 -23.16 -10.82
N GLN A 246 4.04 -22.70 -10.65
CA GLN A 246 4.86 -22.90 -9.46
C GLN A 246 5.17 -21.60 -8.72
N ALA A 247 4.98 -20.47 -9.39
CA ALA A 247 5.10 -19.15 -8.79
C ALA A 247 4.20 -18.15 -9.48
N PHE A 248 3.74 -17.14 -8.73
CA PHE A 248 3.08 -15.96 -9.28
C PHE A 248 3.47 -14.70 -8.51
N THR A 249 3.28 -13.56 -9.15
CA THR A 249 3.54 -12.25 -8.56
C THR A 249 2.53 -11.23 -9.07
N MET A 250 2.27 -10.21 -8.24
CA MET A 250 1.41 -9.07 -8.56
C MET A 250 2.14 -7.78 -8.22
N GLY A 251 2.02 -6.79 -9.07
CA GLY A 251 2.62 -5.48 -8.84
C GLY A 251 1.92 -4.38 -9.60
N SER A 252 2.18 -3.16 -9.20
CA SER A 252 1.66 -1.94 -9.82
C SER A 252 2.79 -0.94 -10.11
N LEU A 253 2.47 0.11 -10.86
CA LEU A 253 3.40 1.16 -11.23
C LEU A 253 3.04 2.45 -10.49
N ASN A 254 3.97 2.96 -9.69
CA ASN A 254 3.98 4.36 -9.30
C ASN A 254 4.58 5.15 -10.47
N LYS A 255 3.71 5.83 -11.22
CA LYS A 255 4.10 6.57 -12.44
C LYS A 255 4.94 7.81 -12.11
N ALA A 256 4.61 8.50 -11.01
CA ALA A 256 5.30 9.71 -10.59
C ALA A 256 6.78 9.46 -10.26
N GLU A 257 7.07 8.32 -9.63
CA GLU A 257 8.42 7.94 -9.20
C GLU A 257 9.12 6.98 -10.17
N ASN A 258 8.49 6.60 -11.29
CA ASN A 258 8.97 5.55 -12.19
C ASN A 258 9.40 4.29 -11.43
N MET A 259 8.57 3.86 -10.48
CA MET A 259 8.83 2.80 -9.53
C MET A 259 7.82 1.66 -9.67
N ALA A 260 8.30 0.42 -9.76
CA ALA A 260 7.44 -0.75 -9.59
C ALA A 260 7.26 -1.05 -8.10
N VAL A 261 6.02 -1.29 -7.69
CA VAL A 261 5.69 -1.81 -6.35
C VAL A 261 5.29 -3.27 -6.50
N ILE A 262 6.00 -4.16 -5.80
CA ILE A 262 5.75 -5.61 -5.83
C ILE A 262 5.00 -6.01 -4.57
N HIS A 263 3.68 -6.14 -4.70
CA HIS A 263 2.79 -6.43 -3.57
C HIS A 263 2.81 -7.89 -3.16
N ILE A 264 2.75 -8.78 -4.14
CA ILE A 264 2.66 -10.22 -3.92
C ILE A 264 3.75 -10.94 -4.71
N GLU A 265 4.48 -11.80 -4.04
CA GLU A 265 5.40 -12.74 -4.68
C GLU A 265 5.34 -14.08 -3.95
N LYS A 266 4.72 -15.07 -4.56
CA LYS A 266 4.57 -16.43 -4.01
C LYS A 266 5.22 -17.43 -4.95
N ALA A 267 6.05 -18.31 -4.39
CA ALA A 267 6.72 -19.37 -5.14
C ALA A 267 6.84 -20.64 -4.30
N ASN A 268 6.84 -21.79 -4.95
CA ASN A 268 7.08 -23.07 -4.28
C ASN A 268 8.48 -23.06 -3.63
N PRO A 269 8.60 -23.11 -2.31
CA PRO A 269 9.87 -23.00 -1.61
C PRO A 269 10.81 -24.19 -1.83
N GLU A 270 10.28 -25.33 -2.27
CA GLU A 270 11.07 -26.54 -2.54
C GLU A 270 11.85 -26.43 -3.85
N ILE A 271 11.52 -25.47 -4.72
CA ILE A 271 12.18 -25.28 -6.01
C ILE A 271 13.25 -24.22 -5.88
N GLU A 272 14.50 -24.65 -5.85
CA GLU A 272 15.65 -23.74 -5.74
C GLU A 272 15.72 -22.76 -6.91
N GLY A 273 15.91 -21.49 -6.62
CA GLY A 273 16.05 -20.42 -7.62
C GLY A 273 14.73 -19.87 -8.15
N LEU A 274 13.59 -20.44 -7.81
CA LEU A 274 12.29 -20.04 -8.35
C LEU A 274 11.91 -18.58 -7.96
N TYR A 275 12.17 -18.16 -6.72
CA TYR A 275 11.98 -16.76 -6.30
C TYR A 275 12.84 -15.78 -7.11
N GLN A 276 14.08 -16.17 -7.46
CA GLN A 276 14.93 -15.34 -8.30
C GLN A 276 14.42 -15.25 -9.73
N VAL A 277 13.83 -16.33 -10.22
CA VAL A 277 13.26 -16.38 -11.57
C VAL A 277 12.01 -15.54 -11.66
N ILE A 278 11.03 -15.75 -10.78
CA ILE A 278 9.77 -14.99 -10.85
C ILE A 278 10.02 -13.48 -10.69
N ASN A 279 10.87 -13.07 -9.74
CA ASN A 279 11.20 -11.67 -9.52
C ASN A 279 11.85 -11.03 -10.76
N ARG A 280 12.89 -11.67 -11.30
CA ARG A 280 13.61 -11.15 -12.46
C ARG A 280 12.73 -11.09 -13.71
N GLU A 281 12.07 -12.20 -14.04
CA GLU A 281 11.25 -12.28 -15.25
C GLU A 281 10.04 -11.34 -15.18
N PHE A 282 9.44 -11.16 -14.02
CA PHE A 282 8.37 -10.20 -13.84
C PHE A 282 8.83 -8.77 -14.12
N LEU A 283 9.95 -8.35 -13.55
CA LEU A 283 10.48 -7.00 -13.77
C LEU A 283 10.89 -6.78 -15.23
N LEU A 284 11.49 -7.78 -15.89
CA LEU A 284 11.84 -7.70 -17.30
C LEU A 284 10.64 -7.53 -18.23
N ASN A 285 9.54 -8.20 -17.94
CA ASN A 285 8.38 -8.24 -18.83
C ASN A 285 7.31 -7.21 -18.48
N ALA A 286 7.08 -6.98 -17.20
CA ALA A 286 6.02 -6.09 -16.72
C ALA A 286 6.53 -4.64 -16.52
N PHE A 287 7.79 -4.49 -16.10
CA PHE A 287 8.37 -3.20 -15.71
C PHE A 287 9.78 -3.00 -16.30
N PRO A 288 9.95 -3.05 -17.64
CA PRO A 288 11.27 -3.04 -18.28
C PRO A 288 12.03 -1.72 -18.08
N GLU A 289 11.32 -0.61 -17.85
CA GLU A 289 11.92 0.74 -17.87
C GLU A 289 11.93 1.42 -16.48
N VAL A 290 11.41 0.76 -15.43
CA VAL A 290 11.42 1.39 -14.09
C VAL A 290 12.85 1.54 -13.58
N THR A 291 13.09 2.65 -12.93
CA THR A 291 14.38 2.94 -12.29
C THR A 291 14.47 2.40 -10.88
N LEU A 292 13.33 2.27 -10.22
CA LEU A 292 13.22 1.85 -8.83
C LEU A 292 12.23 0.69 -8.68
N VAL A 293 12.49 -0.18 -7.71
CA VAL A 293 11.59 -1.27 -7.32
C VAL A 293 11.40 -1.22 -5.82
N ASN A 294 10.15 -1.04 -5.37
CA ASN A 294 9.75 -1.20 -3.99
C ASN A 294 9.23 -2.63 -3.80
N ARG A 295 9.76 -3.34 -2.80
CA ARG A 295 9.31 -4.69 -2.43
C ARG A 295 8.76 -4.73 -1.01
N GLU A 296 8.19 -3.63 -0.56
CA GLU A 296 7.53 -3.47 0.73
C GLU A 296 8.44 -3.74 1.94
N ASP A 297 7.88 -3.76 3.12
CA ASP A 297 8.57 -3.95 4.39
C ASP A 297 8.84 -5.42 4.74
N ASP A 298 9.41 -5.69 5.90
CA ASP A 298 9.71 -7.05 6.39
C ASP A 298 8.89 -7.46 7.63
N LEU A 299 7.95 -6.61 8.08
CA LEU A 299 7.09 -6.85 9.24
C LEU A 299 7.86 -7.27 10.51
N GLY A 300 9.16 -6.92 10.64
CA GLY A 300 10.01 -7.39 11.73
C GLY A 300 10.37 -8.87 11.67
N LEU A 301 9.99 -9.60 10.62
CA LEU A 301 10.24 -11.04 10.47
C LEU A 301 11.69 -11.31 10.04
N PRO A 302 12.53 -11.96 10.88
CA PRO A 302 13.96 -12.13 10.59
C PRO A 302 14.26 -12.83 9.26
N GLY A 303 13.47 -13.83 8.87
CA GLY A 303 13.64 -14.54 7.60
C GLY A 303 13.34 -13.66 6.39
N LEU A 304 12.27 -12.86 6.45
CA LEU A 304 11.89 -11.92 5.39
C LEU A 304 12.93 -10.80 5.28
N ARG A 305 13.36 -10.23 6.42
CA ARG A 305 14.44 -9.25 6.51
C ARG A 305 15.71 -9.75 5.85
N GLN A 306 16.17 -10.95 6.19
CA GLN A 306 17.34 -11.55 5.58
C GLN A 306 17.18 -11.75 4.07
N SER A 307 16.01 -12.18 3.64
CA SER A 307 15.70 -12.32 2.20
C SER A 307 15.81 -10.98 1.49
N LYS A 308 15.16 -9.93 1.99
CA LYS A 308 15.17 -8.58 1.39
C LYS A 308 16.58 -7.97 1.39
N LEU A 309 17.30 -8.01 2.50
CA LEU A 309 18.70 -7.54 2.58
C LEU A 309 19.63 -8.26 1.61
N SER A 310 19.38 -9.54 1.33
CA SER A 310 20.22 -10.35 0.43
C SER A 310 20.17 -9.91 -1.04
N TYR A 311 19.21 -9.07 -1.42
CA TYR A 311 19.14 -8.40 -2.74
C TYR A 311 19.83 -7.04 -2.76
N ASN A 312 20.47 -6.64 -1.65
CA ASN A 312 21.25 -5.42 -1.51
C ASN A 312 20.45 -4.16 -1.90
N PRO A 313 19.49 -3.74 -1.06
CA PRO A 313 18.69 -2.54 -1.31
C PRO A 313 19.57 -1.32 -1.55
N CYS A 314 19.16 -0.43 -2.41
CA CYS A 314 19.81 0.85 -2.69
C CYS A 314 19.34 1.96 -1.72
N GLY A 315 18.21 1.74 -1.02
CA GLY A 315 17.63 2.66 -0.07
C GLY A 315 16.43 2.05 0.64
N TYR A 316 15.76 2.90 1.42
CA TYR A 316 14.54 2.57 2.14
C TYR A 316 13.54 3.72 2.02
N ALA A 317 12.25 3.40 1.88
CA ALA A 317 11.20 4.37 2.12
C ALA A 317 10.78 4.27 3.60
N ARG A 318 11.18 5.27 4.39
CA ARG A 318 10.96 5.30 5.84
C ARG A 318 9.50 5.63 6.14
N LYS A 319 8.97 4.99 7.18
CA LYS A 319 7.61 5.19 7.65
C LYS A 319 7.60 5.58 9.13
N PHE A 320 6.66 6.43 9.51
CA PHE A 320 6.58 6.99 10.86
C PHE A 320 5.17 6.82 11.43
N LEU A 321 5.12 6.60 12.73
CA LEU A 321 3.92 6.76 13.53
C LEU A 321 3.86 8.20 14.05
N VAL A 322 2.69 8.84 13.90
CA VAL A 322 2.41 10.17 14.45
C VAL A 322 1.22 10.06 15.40
N TYR A 323 1.42 10.40 16.65
CA TYR A 323 0.38 10.37 17.68
C TYR A 323 0.22 11.74 18.33
N GLN A 324 -1.01 12.26 18.36
CA GLN A 324 -1.35 13.53 19.00
C GLN A 324 -1.28 13.41 20.51
N LYS A 325 -0.44 14.23 21.15
CA LYS A 325 -0.35 14.38 22.59
C LYS A 325 -1.44 15.33 23.12
N ASN A 326 -1.66 15.31 24.44
CA ASN A 326 -2.47 16.30 25.15
C ASN A 326 -3.93 16.43 24.63
N PHE A 327 -4.47 15.40 23.98
CA PHE A 327 -5.88 15.35 23.67
C PHE A 327 -6.67 14.88 24.91
N GLY A 328 -7.51 15.77 25.45
CA GLY A 328 -8.13 15.53 26.77
C GLY A 328 -7.11 15.79 27.91
N ARG A 329 -7.58 15.81 29.15
CA ARG A 329 -6.70 16.11 30.31
C ARG A 329 -6.02 14.88 30.93
N GLU A 330 -6.22 13.70 30.35
CA GLU A 330 -5.54 12.48 30.79
C GLU A 330 -4.38 12.17 29.84
N THR A 331 -3.22 11.87 30.40
CA THR A 331 -2.06 11.32 29.65
C THR A 331 -2.54 9.98 29.06
N PRO A 332 -2.76 9.86 27.75
CA PRO A 332 -3.09 8.58 27.17
C PRO A 332 -1.89 7.65 27.33
N GLY A 333 -2.13 6.41 27.68
CA GLY A 333 -1.14 5.35 27.51
C GLY A 333 -0.68 5.30 26.06
N GLU A 334 0.54 4.84 25.81
CA GLU A 334 1.00 4.57 24.45
C GLU A 334 -0.04 3.73 23.70
N PRO A 335 -0.24 3.97 22.38
CA PRO A 335 -1.16 3.16 21.60
C PRO A 335 -0.83 1.68 21.80
N SER A 336 -1.84 0.88 22.10
CA SER A 336 -1.66 -0.57 22.27
C SER A 336 -1.02 -1.15 21.02
N GLU A 337 0.07 -1.88 21.20
CA GLU A 337 0.67 -2.68 20.15
C GLU A 337 -0.32 -3.80 19.78
N CYS A 338 -1.22 -3.53 18.85
CA CYS A 338 -1.85 -4.56 18.06
C CYS A 338 -0.88 -4.84 16.90
N VAL A 339 -0.12 -5.90 17.06
CA VAL A 339 0.76 -6.46 16.02
C VAL A 339 -0.09 -7.24 15.03
#